data_941a025c2961d849f7bd7dd536554def
#
_entry.id   941a025c2961d849f7bd7dd536554def
#
_cell.length_a   1.000
_cell.length_b   1.000
_cell.length_c   1.000
_cell.angle_alpha   90.00
_cell.angle_beta   90.00
_cell.angle_gamma   90.00
#
_symmetry.space_group_name_H-M   'P 1'
#
loop_
_entity.id
_entity.type
_entity.pdbx_description
1 polymer ?
#
loop_
_entity_poly.entity_id
_entity_poly.type
_entity_poly.pdbx_seq_one_letter_code
_entity_poly.pdbx_strand_id
1 'polypeptide(L)'
;MEQFLIGNILLEADYADVPMVSEGNLRRFSWEGPWTGDRAVLRCAHEPLEPYLASPMIPENHVYGIYTHREQPLLVYHWGNRLHGFAVWPDSFRVSFEPGMVHQPPLREDWFFSICSFHRQLLIRNACVLHASYVDIGGRAILFTGPSGVGKSTQAELWVRHAGAQVVNGDRAVLRAVDGKWHAFGYPSCGTSGICINRTLPLSAIVVLSQGPENQVRRLPAGAAIRALLSATEFYPWAQREFDLALHTATEIAAHIPVLGLVCRPDAEAVAVLKQYLEGADNHDPV
;
A
#
# COMPACT_ATOMS: atom_id res chain seq x y z
N MET A 1 -7.56 4.35 22.68
CA MET A 1 -6.73 3.63 21.70
C MET A 1 -7.66 2.96 20.71
N GLU A 2 -7.53 3.30 19.44
CA GLU A 2 -8.33 2.77 18.34
C GLU A 2 -7.63 1.54 17.77
N GLN A 3 -8.41 0.57 17.27
CA GLN A 3 -7.85 -0.67 16.73
C GLN A 3 -8.36 -0.95 15.32
N PHE A 4 -7.42 -1.29 14.41
CA PHE A 4 -7.70 -1.59 13.01
C PHE A 4 -6.94 -2.83 12.57
N LEU A 5 -7.59 -3.73 11.82
CA LEU A 5 -6.93 -4.91 11.26
C LEU A 5 -6.64 -4.67 9.77
N ILE A 6 -5.36 -4.52 9.43
CA ILE A 6 -4.91 -4.19 8.07
C ILE A 6 -3.76 -5.12 7.68
N GLY A 7 -3.91 -5.86 6.57
CA GLY A 7 -2.87 -6.79 6.11
C GLY A 7 -2.53 -7.89 7.12
N ASN A 8 -3.51 -8.34 7.90
CA ASN A 8 -3.33 -9.29 8.99
C ASN A 8 -2.39 -8.79 10.11
N ILE A 9 -2.33 -7.47 10.32
CA ILE A 9 -1.60 -6.80 11.40
C ILE A 9 -2.59 -5.92 12.15
N LEU A 10 -2.64 -6.08 13.49
CA LEU A 10 -3.44 -5.20 14.33
C LEU A 10 -2.69 -3.88 14.53
N LEU A 11 -3.22 -2.81 13.96
CA LEU A 11 -2.81 -1.44 14.25
C LEU A 11 -3.54 -0.96 15.50
N GLU A 12 -2.79 -0.64 16.53
CA GLU A 12 -3.27 0.03 17.75
C GLU A 12 -2.84 1.50 17.68
N ALA A 13 -3.79 2.42 17.51
CA ALA A 13 -3.51 3.83 17.36
C ALA A 13 -3.82 4.57 18.66
N ASP A 14 -2.80 5.16 19.25
CA ASP A 14 -2.86 6.05 20.39
C ASP A 14 -2.60 7.48 19.89
N TYR A 15 -3.67 8.23 19.71
CA TYR A 15 -3.59 9.61 19.22
C TYR A 15 -3.27 10.63 20.30
N ALA A 16 -3.10 10.17 21.56
CA ALA A 16 -2.97 11.03 22.74
C ALA A 16 -4.12 12.05 22.81
N ASP A 17 -3.80 13.34 22.86
CA ASP A 17 -4.78 14.45 22.87
C ASP A 17 -4.94 15.14 21.51
N VAL A 18 -4.41 14.54 20.45
CA VAL A 18 -4.57 15.03 19.07
C VAL A 18 -6.01 14.81 18.61
N PRO A 19 -6.77 15.88 18.31
CA PRO A 19 -8.16 15.74 17.92
C PRO A 19 -8.29 15.14 16.52
N MET A 20 -8.86 13.94 16.44
CA MET A 20 -9.10 13.21 15.19
C MET A 20 -10.58 13.19 14.84
N VAL A 21 -10.88 13.32 13.55
CA VAL A 21 -12.21 13.03 13.00
C VAL A 21 -12.23 11.57 12.59
N SER A 22 -13.02 10.80 13.34
CA SER A 22 -13.21 9.36 13.16
C SER A 22 -14.21 9.05 12.05
N GLU A 23 -13.83 9.31 10.82
CA GLU A 23 -14.65 9.05 9.63
C GLU A 23 -13.81 8.54 8.46
N GLY A 24 -14.47 7.94 7.47
CA GLY A 24 -13.85 7.55 6.22
C GLY A 24 -13.52 6.07 6.12
N ASN A 25 -12.60 5.75 5.21
CA ASN A 25 -12.33 4.37 4.84
C ASN A 25 -11.58 3.56 5.91
N LEU A 26 -10.78 4.21 6.75
CA LEU A 26 -10.04 3.52 7.82
C LEU A 26 -11.01 2.79 8.77
N ARG A 27 -12.20 3.36 9.01
CA ARG A 27 -13.23 2.77 9.87
C ARG A 27 -13.80 1.45 9.37
N ARG A 28 -13.66 1.13 8.08
CA ARG A 28 -14.03 -0.17 7.52
C ARG A 28 -13.09 -1.29 7.96
N PHE A 29 -11.95 -0.94 8.55
CA PHE A 29 -10.93 -1.84 9.07
C PHE A 29 -10.93 -1.91 10.60
N SER A 30 -11.85 -1.24 11.29
CA SER A 30 -11.98 -1.30 12.74
C SER A 30 -12.05 -2.74 13.23
N TRP A 31 -11.36 -3.01 14.33
CA TRP A 31 -11.29 -4.33 14.92
C TRP A 31 -11.73 -4.28 16.39
N GLU A 32 -12.59 -5.21 16.75
CA GLU A 32 -13.04 -5.43 18.12
C GLU A 32 -12.86 -6.91 18.47
N GLY A 33 -12.05 -7.20 19.43
CA GLY A 33 -11.84 -8.56 19.88
C GLY A 33 -10.38 -8.94 20.15
N PRO A 34 -10.14 -10.17 20.61
CA PRO A 34 -8.80 -10.64 20.86
C PRO A 34 -7.99 -10.80 19.57
N TRP A 35 -6.70 -10.50 19.64
CA TRP A 35 -5.77 -10.67 18.54
C TRP A 35 -4.45 -11.25 19.02
N THR A 36 -4.00 -12.34 18.42
CA THR A 36 -2.75 -13.04 18.78
C THR A 36 -1.65 -12.91 17.72
N GLY A 37 -1.95 -12.33 16.55
CA GLY A 37 -0.98 -12.11 15.48
C GLY A 37 -0.13 -10.87 15.68
N ASP A 38 0.51 -10.43 14.61
CA ASP A 38 1.38 -9.24 14.61
C ASP A 38 0.62 -7.97 14.99
N ARG A 39 1.32 -7.10 15.71
CA ARG A 39 0.81 -5.79 16.14
C ARG A 39 1.75 -4.67 15.72
N ALA A 40 1.17 -3.52 15.40
CA ALA A 40 1.87 -2.26 15.21
C ALA A 40 1.21 -1.21 16.09
N VAL A 41 1.99 -0.55 16.95
CA VAL A 41 1.47 0.45 17.88
C VAL A 41 1.91 1.83 17.41
N LEU A 42 0.97 2.60 16.88
CA LEU A 42 1.17 4.01 16.57
C LEU A 42 1.01 4.83 17.84
N ARG A 43 1.99 5.66 18.16
CA ARG A 43 1.94 6.60 19.28
C ARG A 43 2.10 8.02 18.79
N CYS A 44 1.13 8.87 19.11
CA CYS A 44 1.26 10.30 18.95
C CYS A 44 1.79 10.96 20.24
N ALA A 45 2.54 12.03 20.12
CA ALA A 45 3.06 12.81 21.23
C ALA A 45 3.22 14.28 20.82
N HIS A 46 3.23 15.18 21.80
CA HIS A 46 3.62 16.58 21.60
C HIS A 46 5.06 16.77 22.08
N GLU A 47 5.96 17.19 21.17
CA GLU A 47 7.35 17.49 21.50
C GLU A 47 7.93 18.51 20.51
N PRO A 48 8.87 19.38 20.96
CA PRO A 48 9.51 20.37 20.08
C PRO A 48 10.25 19.69 18.92
N LEU A 49 10.01 20.14 17.70
CA LEU A 49 10.64 19.62 16.47
C LEU A 49 11.91 20.42 16.09
N GLU A 50 12.06 21.64 16.57
CA GLU A 50 13.22 22.52 16.26
C GLU A 50 14.59 21.83 16.38
N PRO A 51 14.88 21.00 17.40
CA PRO A 51 16.17 20.32 17.52
C PRO A 51 16.51 19.41 16.34
N TYR A 52 15.51 19.00 15.56
CA TYR A 52 15.65 18.06 14.46
C TYR A 52 15.74 18.75 13.09
N LEU A 53 15.43 20.04 13.01
CA LEU A 53 15.32 20.79 11.75
C LEU A 53 16.64 21.44 11.28
N ALA A 54 17.77 21.16 11.95
CA ALA A 54 19.03 21.88 11.70
C ALA A 54 19.71 21.53 10.36
N SER A 55 19.48 20.33 9.81
CA SER A 55 20.21 19.87 8.62
C SER A 55 19.35 18.97 7.76
N PRO A 56 18.65 19.51 6.76
CA PRO A 56 17.85 18.68 5.84
C PRO A 56 18.76 17.82 4.97
N MET A 57 18.49 16.52 4.90
CA MET A 57 19.13 15.59 3.95
C MET A 57 18.67 15.84 2.52
N ILE A 58 17.39 16.16 2.36
CA ILE A 58 16.76 16.49 1.08
C ILE A 58 16.09 17.84 1.24
N PRO A 59 16.25 18.76 0.29
CA PRO A 59 15.62 20.07 0.35
C PRO A 59 14.13 19.98 0.62
N GLU A 60 13.67 20.86 1.48
CA GLU A 60 12.25 20.98 1.80
C GLU A 60 11.45 21.36 0.56
N ASN A 61 10.31 20.69 0.37
CA ASN A 61 9.25 21.23 -0.45
C ASN A 61 8.21 21.94 0.45
N HIS A 62 7.13 22.45 -0.14
CA HIS A 62 6.09 23.15 0.62
C HIS A 62 5.26 22.27 1.55
N VAL A 63 5.46 20.97 1.54
CA VAL A 63 4.66 19.98 2.27
C VAL A 63 5.47 19.23 3.33
N TYR A 64 6.69 18.79 2.98
CA TYR A 64 7.56 18.06 3.90
C TYR A 64 9.04 18.29 3.62
N GLY A 65 9.87 17.98 4.62
CA GLY A 65 11.32 17.90 4.53
C GLY A 65 11.82 16.57 5.10
N ILE A 66 13.01 16.15 4.66
CA ILE A 66 13.68 14.96 5.19
C ILE A 66 14.93 15.41 5.90
N TYR A 67 15.00 15.10 7.17
CA TYR A 67 16.08 15.51 8.08
C TYR A 67 16.84 14.28 8.58
N THR A 68 17.98 14.48 9.22
CA THR A 68 18.73 13.41 9.86
C THR A 68 18.54 13.44 11.37
N HIS A 69 18.11 12.32 11.93
CA HIS A 69 18.11 12.08 13.37
C HIS A 69 18.83 10.78 13.69
N ARG A 70 19.94 10.82 14.47
CA ARG A 70 20.74 9.64 14.82
C ARG A 70 21.07 8.75 13.60
N GLU A 71 21.54 9.39 12.54
CA GLU A 71 21.89 8.74 11.26
C GLU A 71 20.71 8.10 10.50
N GLN A 72 19.48 8.35 10.94
CA GLN A 72 18.27 7.87 10.29
C GLN A 72 17.49 9.03 9.67
N PRO A 73 16.83 8.82 8.52
CA PRO A 73 15.99 9.84 7.91
C PRO A 73 14.72 10.08 8.73
N LEU A 74 14.51 11.32 9.15
CA LEU A 74 13.32 11.79 9.83
C LEU A 74 12.45 12.59 8.84
N LEU A 75 11.23 12.13 8.60
CA LEU A 75 10.27 12.81 7.74
C LEU A 75 9.47 13.82 8.58
N VAL A 76 9.55 15.09 8.22
CA VAL A 76 8.81 16.16 8.89
C VAL A 76 7.86 16.83 7.91
N TYR A 77 6.59 16.83 8.26
CA TYR A 77 5.55 17.56 7.53
C TYR A 77 5.38 18.96 8.10
N HIS A 78 5.20 19.95 7.23
CA HIS A 78 5.04 21.36 7.57
C HIS A 78 3.65 21.86 7.25
N TRP A 79 3.11 22.70 8.14
CA TRP A 79 1.85 23.40 7.95
C TRP A 79 2.06 24.91 8.00
N GLY A 80 1.97 25.56 6.86
CA GLY A 80 2.07 27.03 6.76
C GLY A 80 3.48 27.59 6.99
N ASN A 81 4.09 27.29 8.11
CA ASN A 81 5.49 27.62 8.41
C ASN A 81 6.19 26.43 9.07
N ARG A 82 7.54 26.51 9.22
CA ARG A 82 8.36 25.42 9.76
C ARG A 82 8.05 25.03 11.22
N LEU A 83 7.37 25.88 11.96
CA LEU A 83 7.04 25.67 13.38
C LEU A 83 5.69 24.94 13.58
N HIS A 84 4.98 24.65 12.48
CA HIS A 84 3.68 24.00 12.54
C HIS A 84 3.74 22.72 11.72
N GLY A 85 3.91 21.59 12.40
CA GLY A 85 4.02 20.32 11.69
C GLY A 85 4.10 19.11 12.62
N PHE A 86 4.44 17.99 12.04
CA PHE A 86 4.70 16.77 12.79
C PHE A 86 5.83 15.97 12.14
N ALA A 87 6.53 15.20 12.96
CA ALA A 87 7.60 14.31 12.55
C ALA A 87 7.15 12.85 12.60
N VAL A 88 7.50 12.07 11.56
CA VAL A 88 7.32 10.62 11.51
C VAL A 88 8.66 9.94 11.73
N TRP A 89 8.78 9.21 12.84
CA TRP A 89 10.03 8.63 13.30
C TRP A 89 10.39 7.32 12.58
N PRO A 90 11.65 7.15 12.16
CA PRO A 90 12.07 6.00 11.36
C PRO A 90 12.24 4.70 12.15
N ASP A 91 12.60 4.77 13.41
CA ASP A 91 12.96 3.65 14.28
C ASP A 91 11.78 3.14 15.13
N SER A 92 10.73 3.94 15.21
CA SER A 92 9.52 3.64 15.98
C SER A 92 8.28 4.10 15.24
N PHE A 93 7.17 3.42 15.39
CA PHE A 93 5.91 3.88 14.82
C PHE A 93 5.31 4.97 15.70
N ARG A 94 5.99 6.12 15.69
CA ARG A 94 5.66 7.31 16.48
C ARG A 94 5.52 8.52 15.57
N VAL A 95 4.57 9.39 15.91
CA VAL A 95 4.38 10.70 15.27
C VAL A 95 4.41 11.76 16.35
N SER A 96 5.29 12.74 16.19
CA SER A 96 5.44 13.84 17.13
C SER A 96 4.94 15.13 16.51
N PHE A 97 4.04 15.81 17.24
CA PHE A 97 3.47 17.10 16.86
C PHE A 97 4.15 18.22 17.62
N GLU A 98 4.36 19.35 16.96
CA GLU A 98 4.87 20.56 17.63
C GLU A 98 3.93 21.00 18.76
N PRO A 99 4.44 21.29 19.98
CA PRO A 99 3.63 21.76 21.08
C PRO A 99 2.88 23.04 20.74
N GLY A 100 1.61 23.13 21.14
CA GLY A 100 0.77 24.28 20.84
C GLY A 100 0.22 24.31 19.42
N MET A 101 0.49 23.30 18.61
CA MET A 101 -0.19 23.13 17.33
C MET A 101 -1.68 22.97 17.56
N VAL A 102 -2.46 23.96 17.09
CA VAL A 102 -3.91 23.94 17.18
C VAL A 102 -4.45 23.22 15.94
N HIS A 103 -4.94 22.01 16.13
CA HIS A 103 -5.59 21.26 15.06
C HIS A 103 -7.02 21.78 14.81
N GLN A 104 -7.15 22.87 14.05
CA GLN A 104 -8.44 23.40 13.62
C GLN A 104 -8.43 23.59 12.09
N PRO A 105 -9.23 22.79 11.37
CA PRO A 105 -10.11 21.71 11.84
C PRO A 105 -9.34 20.50 12.40
N PRO A 106 -9.98 19.62 13.17
CA PRO A 106 -9.40 18.36 13.61
C PRO A 106 -8.85 17.54 12.43
N LEU A 107 -7.81 16.73 12.68
CA LEU A 107 -7.21 15.92 11.63
C LEU A 107 -8.17 14.81 11.20
N ARG A 108 -8.29 14.63 9.90
CA ARG A 108 -9.02 13.48 9.37
C ARG A 108 -8.17 12.23 9.51
N GLU A 109 -8.72 11.20 10.13
CA GLU A 109 -8.03 9.95 10.42
C GLU A 109 -7.53 9.26 9.15
N ASP A 110 -8.30 9.25 8.07
CA ASP A 110 -7.88 8.71 6.77
C ASP A 110 -6.65 9.42 6.20
N TRP A 111 -6.64 10.75 6.28
CA TRP A 111 -5.51 11.54 5.80
C TRP A 111 -4.27 11.28 6.66
N PHE A 112 -4.41 11.32 7.99
CA PHE A 112 -3.31 11.03 8.92
C PHE A 112 -2.74 9.62 8.70
N PHE A 113 -3.61 8.62 8.53
CA PHE A 113 -3.18 7.26 8.22
C PHE A 113 -2.35 7.18 6.93
N SER A 114 -2.69 7.95 5.90
CA SER A 114 -1.97 7.94 4.62
C SER A 114 -0.54 8.48 4.72
N ILE A 115 -0.25 9.31 5.74
CA ILE A 115 1.05 9.98 5.91
C ILE A 115 1.85 9.49 7.13
N CYS A 116 1.26 8.72 8.05
CA CYS A 116 1.96 8.20 9.24
C CYS A 116 2.94 7.06 8.91
N SER A 117 3.12 6.73 7.62
CA SER A 117 4.08 5.73 7.15
C SER A 117 3.79 4.29 7.61
N PHE A 118 2.51 3.90 7.64
CA PHE A 118 2.13 2.54 8.02
C PHE A 118 2.75 1.47 7.09
N HIS A 119 3.03 1.81 5.82
CA HIS A 119 3.73 0.91 4.89
C HIS A 119 5.06 0.38 5.44
N ARG A 120 5.77 1.16 6.27
CA ARG A 120 7.01 0.74 6.94
C ARG A 120 6.76 -0.39 7.92
N GLN A 121 5.63 -0.34 8.63
CA GLN A 121 5.22 -1.38 9.57
C GLN A 121 4.83 -2.68 8.86
N LEU A 122 4.39 -2.58 7.62
CA LEU A 122 4.16 -3.72 6.75
C LEU A 122 5.48 -4.32 6.27
N LEU A 123 6.40 -3.51 5.74
CA LEU A 123 7.69 -3.96 5.20
C LEU A 123 8.52 -4.75 6.23
N ILE A 124 8.62 -4.27 7.47
CA ILE A 124 9.36 -4.98 8.54
C ILE A 124 8.70 -6.29 8.98
N ARG A 125 7.50 -6.61 8.48
CA ARG A 125 6.75 -7.85 8.73
C ARG A 125 6.53 -8.67 7.46
N ASN A 126 7.42 -8.50 6.46
CA ASN A 126 7.37 -9.18 5.18
C ASN A 126 6.02 -9.02 4.45
N ALA A 127 5.49 -7.81 4.49
CA ALA A 127 4.30 -7.39 3.77
C ALA A 127 4.60 -6.10 3.02
N CYS A 128 3.86 -5.79 1.96
CA CYS A 128 4.00 -4.53 1.26
C CYS A 128 2.66 -3.96 0.81
N VAL A 129 2.61 -2.65 0.61
CA VAL A 129 1.53 -1.98 -0.11
C VAL A 129 1.92 -1.91 -1.58
N LEU A 130 1.11 -2.49 -2.45
CA LEU A 130 1.30 -2.42 -3.89
C LEU A 130 0.30 -1.42 -4.50
N HIS A 131 0.78 -0.49 -5.33
CA HIS A 131 -0.06 0.39 -6.12
C HIS A 131 -0.69 -0.41 -7.28
N ALA A 132 -1.89 -0.89 -7.06
CA ALA A 132 -2.61 -1.75 -7.98
C ALA A 132 -4.13 -1.64 -7.79
N SER A 133 -4.89 -1.84 -8.86
CA SER A 133 -6.32 -2.12 -8.74
C SER A 133 -6.49 -3.59 -8.36
N TYR A 134 -7.19 -3.84 -7.27
CA TYR A 134 -7.44 -5.17 -6.71
C TYR A 134 -8.85 -5.63 -7.03
N VAL A 135 -8.98 -6.74 -7.75
CA VAL A 135 -10.25 -7.38 -8.09
C VAL A 135 -10.37 -8.77 -7.47
N ASP A 136 -11.58 -9.10 -7.05
CA ASP A 136 -12.02 -10.44 -6.66
C ASP A 136 -12.67 -11.12 -7.86
N ILE A 137 -12.15 -12.26 -8.25
CA ILE A 137 -12.76 -13.15 -9.24
C ILE A 137 -12.94 -14.54 -8.66
N GLY A 138 -14.17 -14.88 -8.34
CA GLY A 138 -14.50 -16.20 -7.78
C GLY A 138 -13.78 -16.55 -6.48
N GLY A 139 -13.54 -15.57 -5.59
CA GLY A 139 -12.85 -15.77 -4.32
C GLY A 139 -11.32 -15.76 -4.41
N ARG A 140 -10.75 -15.33 -5.54
CA ARG A 140 -9.30 -15.17 -5.76
C ARG A 140 -8.96 -13.74 -6.16
N ALA A 141 -7.80 -13.26 -5.73
CA ALA A 141 -7.30 -11.92 -6.03
C ALA A 141 -6.51 -11.89 -7.34
N ILE A 142 -6.82 -10.94 -8.21
CA ILE A 142 -5.96 -10.50 -9.31
C ILE A 142 -5.67 -9.01 -9.09
N LEU A 143 -4.40 -8.62 -9.26
CA LEU A 143 -3.98 -7.24 -9.14
C LEU A 143 -3.49 -6.69 -10.48
N PHE A 144 -4.01 -5.53 -10.88
CA PHE A 144 -3.55 -4.81 -12.06
C PHE A 144 -2.64 -3.67 -11.63
N THR A 145 -1.36 -3.72 -12.02
CA THR A 145 -0.36 -2.71 -11.70
C THR A 145 0.32 -2.15 -12.93
N GLY A 146 1.09 -1.08 -12.77
CA GLY A 146 1.83 -0.40 -13.81
C GLY A 146 1.85 1.12 -13.61
N PRO A 147 2.48 1.89 -14.50
CA PRO A 147 2.59 3.34 -14.38
C PRO A 147 1.24 4.05 -14.19
N SER A 148 1.29 5.28 -13.69
CA SER A 148 0.09 6.13 -13.62
C SER A 148 -0.51 6.32 -15.02
N GLY A 149 -1.84 6.25 -15.15
CA GLY A 149 -2.54 6.42 -16.43
C GLY A 149 -2.49 5.23 -17.38
N VAL A 150 -1.83 4.11 -17.04
CA VAL A 150 -1.72 2.92 -17.92
C VAL A 150 -3.04 2.18 -18.14
N GLY A 151 -4.05 2.39 -17.29
CA GLY A 151 -5.37 1.77 -17.43
C GLY A 151 -5.71 0.75 -16.35
N LYS A 152 -5.10 0.80 -15.15
CA LYS A 152 -5.40 -0.12 -14.03
C LYS A 152 -6.89 -0.16 -13.69
N SER A 153 -7.50 1.00 -13.45
CA SER A 153 -8.93 1.10 -13.14
C SER A 153 -9.81 0.67 -14.30
N THR A 154 -9.40 0.99 -15.53
CA THR A 154 -10.12 0.56 -16.75
C THR A 154 -10.13 -0.97 -16.86
N GLN A 155 -8.99 -1.63 -16.62
CA GLN A 155 -8.95 -3.10 -16.61
C GLN A 155 -9.82 -3.69 -15.49
N ALA A 156 -9.78 -3.14 -14.29
CA ALA A 156 -10.65 -3.58 -13.21
C ALA A 156 -12.13 -3.47 -13.59
N GLU A 157 -12.56 -2.36 -14.21
CA GLU A 157 -13.92 -2.16 -14.70
C GLU A 157 -14.31 -3.16 -15.81
N LEU A 158 -13.40 -3.44 -16.75
CA LEU A 158 -13.63 -4.44 -17.80
C LEU A 158 -13.83 -5.84 -17.21
N TRP A 159 -13.06 -6.21 -16.17
CA TRP A 159 -13.25 -7.47 -15.46
C TRP A 159 -14.59 -7.55 -14.73
N VAL A 160 -15.07 -6.44 -14.17
CA VAL A 160 -16.43 -6.37 -13.60
C VAL A 160 -17.47 -6.64 -14.68
N ARG A 161 -17.36 -5.97 -15.84
CA ARG A 161 -18.36 -6.07 -16.93
C ARG A 161 -18.36 -7.41 -17.64
N HIS A 162 -17.18 -8.00 -17.87
CA HIS A 162 -17.03 -9.15 -18.78
C HIS A 162 -16.67 -10.47 -18.07
N ALA A 163 -16.23 -10.42 -16.82
CA ALA A 163 -15.88 -11.62 -16.05
C ALA A 163 -16.63 -11.75 -14.73
N GLY A 164 -17.51 -10.79 -14.38
CA GLY A 164 -18.26 -10.82 -13.13
C GLY A 164 -17.40 -10.60 -11.88
N ALA A 165 -16.24 -9.95 -12.02
CA ALA A 165 -15.38 -9.63 -10.90
C ALA A 165 -15.98 -8.51 -10.01
N GLN A 166 -15.46 -8.38 -8.80
CA GLN A 166 -15.74 -7.27 -7.90
C GLN A 166 -14.46 -6.48 -7.63
N VAL A 167 -14.49 -5.17 -7.78
CA VAL A 167 -13.37 -4.31 -7.33
C VAL A 167 -13.36 -4.27 -5.81
N VAL A 168 -12.24 -4.67 -5.21
CA VAL A 168 -12.01 -4.61 -3.75
C VAL A 168 -11.36 -3.28 -3.38
N ASN A 169 -10.35 -2.86 -4.16
CA ASN A 169 -9.72 -1.55 -4.02
C ASN A 169 -9.23 -1.07 -5.38
N GLY A 170 -9.49 0.20 -5.72
CA GLY A 170 -9.14 0.75 -7.02
C GLY A 170 -7.70 1.24 -7.17
N ASP A 171 -6.91 1.29 -6.08
CA ASP A 171 -5.61 1.96 -6.07
C ASP A 171 -4.51 1.22 -5.33
N ARG A 172 -4.83 0.54 -4.22
CA ARG A 172 -3.83 -0.13 -3.37
C ARG A 172 -4.32 -1.47 -2.82
N ALA A 173 -3.37 -2.38 -2.64
CA ALA A 173 -3.58 -3.64 -1.91
C ALA A 173 -2.39 -3.92 -1.01
N VAL A 174 -2.63 -4.54 0.15
CA VAL A 174 -1.55 -5.12 0.94
C VAL A 174 -1.32 -6.55 0.48
N LEU A 175 -0.06 -6.91 0.26
CA LEU A 175 0.37 -8.26 -0.04
C LEU A 175 1.14 -8.83 1.15
N ARG A 176 0.77 -10.01 1.59
CA ARG A 176 1.43 -10.72 2.70
C ARG A 176 1.23 -12.22 2.59
N ALA A 177 2.27 -12.97 2.95
CA ALA A 177 2.15 -14.42 3.16
C ALA A 177 1.59 -14.70 4.56
N VAL A 178 0.53 -15.52 4.61
CA VAL A 178 -0.06 -16.04 5.85
C VAL A 178 -0.09 -17.55 5.72
N ASP A 179 0.46 -18.27 6.68
CA ASP A 179 0.58 -19.73 6.67
C ASP A 179 1.20 -20.27 5.36
N GLY A 180 2.24 -19.58 4.89
CA GLY A 180 2.97 -19.93 3.66
C GLY A 180 2.26 -19.62 2.35
N LYS A 181 1.07 -18.99 2.38
CA LYS A 181 0.30 -18.63 1.20
C LYS A 181 0.17 -17.12 1.05
N TRP A 182 0.43 -16.60 -0.14
CA TRP A 182 0.27 -15.18 -0.43
C TRP A 182 -1.19 -14.78 -0.55
N HIS A 183 -1.54 -13.70 0.13
CA HIS A 183 -2.87 -13.09 0.12
C HIS A 183 -2.78 -11.62 -0.28
N ALA A 184 -3.85 -11.14 -0.91
CA ALA A 184 -4.12 -9.72 -1.07
C ALA A 184 -5.18 -9.30 -0.05
N PHE A 185 -4.92 -8.17 0.61
CA PHE A 185 -5.81 -7.57 1.59
C PHE A 185 -6.25 -6.20 1.10
N GLY A 186 -7.47 -5.81 1.42
CA GLY A 186 -7.93 -4.43 1.26
C GLY A 186 -7.03 -3.46 2.03
N TYR A 187 -7.06 -2.19 1.62
CA TYR A 187 -6.28 -1.11 2.23
C TYR A 187 -7.14 0.15 2.37
N PRO A 188 -7.03 0.93 3.46
CA PRO A 188 -7.89 2.08 3.70
C PRO A 188 -7.78 3.20 2.65
N SER A 189 -6.64 3.31 1.99
CA SER A 189 -6.45 4.28 0.90
C SER A 189 -6.83 3.67 -0.45
N CYS A 190 -7.66 4.35 -1.23
CA CYS A 190 -8.22 3.82 -2.49
C CYS A 190 -8.15 4.83 -3.66
N GLY A 191 -7.34 5.88 -3.53
CA GLY A 191 -7.17 6.89 -4.57
C GLY A 191 -8.50 7.55 -4.96
N THR A 192 -8.64 7.91 -6.24
CA THR A 192 -9.83 8.58 -6.78
C THR A 192 -11.02 7.64 -7.02
N SER A 193 -10.81 6.32 -6.94
CA SER A 193 -11.89 5.34 -7.20
C SER A 193 -12.98 5.36 -6.12
N GLY A 194 -12.64 5.75 -4.89
CA GLY A 194 -13.53 5.69 -3.73
C GLY A 194 -13.91 4.27 -3.31
N ILE A 195 -13.45 3.24 -4.02
CA ILE A 195 -13.77 1.84 -3.71
C ILE A 195 -12.73 1.30 -2.75
N CYS A 196 -13.19 0.96 -1.54
CA CYS A 196 -12.38 0.45 -0.46
C CYS A 196 -13.18 -0.59 0.33
N ILE A 197 -12.83 -1.86 0.19
CA ILE A 197 -13.48 -2.98 0.87
C ILE A 197 -12.43 -3.67 1.74
N ASN A 198 -12.75 -3.93 3.01
CA ASN A 198 -11.93 -4.75 3.89
C ASN A 198 -12.16 -6.23 3.53
N ARG A 199 -11.34 -6.76 2.64
CA ARG A 199 -11.45 -8.12 2.13
C ARG A 199 -10.07 -8.74 1.94
N THR A 200 -9.96 -10.00 2.32
CA THR A 200 -8.75 -10.82 2.15
C THR A 200 -9.03 -11.97 1.21
N LEU A 201 -8.17 -12.17 0.22
CA LEU A 201 -8.28 -13.27 -0.74
C LEU A 201 -6.92 -13.88 -1.06
N PRO A 202 -6.85 -15.19 -1.35
CA PRO A 202 -5.66 -15.81 -1.93
C PRO A 202 -5.23 -15.08 -3.19
N LEU A 203 -3.95 -14.76 -3.30
CA LEU A 203 -3.39 -14.05 -4.45
C LEU A 203 -3.10 -15.03 -5.59
N SER A 204 -3.78 -14.86 -6.73
CA SER A 204 -3.61 -15.72 -7.89
C SER A 204 -2.61 -15.19 -8.89
N ALA A 205 -2.62 -13.89 -9.17
CA ALA A 205 -1.72 -13.28 -10.13
C ALA A 205 -1.56 -11.78 -9.91
N ILE A 206 -0.42 -11.25 -10.35
CA ILE A 206 -0.17 -9.81 -10.50
C ILE A 206 0.06 -9.53 -11.98
N VAL A 207 -0.71 -8.60 -12.54
CA VAL A 207 -0.71 -8.26 -13.97
C VAL A 207 -0.15 -6.87 -14.17
N VAL A 208 1.00 -6.79 -14.81
CA VAL A 208 1.69 -5.54 -15.18
C VAL A 208 1.16 -5.09 -16.54
N LEU A 209 0.48 -3.96 -16.55
CA LEU A 209 -0.17 -3.43 -17.74
C LEU A 209 0.79 -2.60 -18.61
N SER A 210 0.59 -2.71 -19.90
CA SER A 210 1.11 -1.76 -20.90
C SER A 210 0.10 -1.58 -22.03
N GLN A 211 0.04 -0.38 -22.60
CA GLN A 211 -0.83 -0.10 -23.74
C GLN A 211 -0.19 -0.60 -25.04
N GLY A 212 -1.00 -1.16 -25.93
CA GLY A 212 -0.54 -1.62 -27.23
C GLY A 212 -1.69 -1.92 -28.20
N PRO A 213 -1.39 -2.14 -29.48
CA PRO A 213 -2.41 -2.34 -30.51
C PRO A 213 -3.06 -3.73 -30.47
N GLU A 214 -2.45 -4.67 -29.75
CA GLU A 214 -2.91 -6.07 -29.66
C GLU A 214 -2.97 -6.52 -28.20
N ASN A 215 -3.86 -7.48 -27.91
CA ASN A 215 -3.99 -8.03 -26.58
C ASN A 215 -3.10 -9.28 -26.44
N GLN A 216 -2.02 -9.18 -25.65
CA GLN A 216 -1.06 -10.25 -25.47
C GLN A 216 -0.71 -10.42 -23.99
N VAL A 217 -0.72 -11.66 -23.51
CA VAL A 217 -0.30 -12.05 -22.16
C VAL A 217 0.98 -12.87 -22.24
N ARG A 218 1.88 -12.61 -21.31
CA ARG A 218 3.09 -13.43 -21.11
C ARG A 218 3.50 -13.43 -19.65
N ARG A 219 4.10 -14.51 -19.18
CA ARG A 219 4.80 -14.52 -17.88
C ARG A 219 6.04 -13.64 -17.98
N LEU A 220 6.25 -12.77 -17.00
CA LEU A 220 7.47 -11.95 -16.96
C LEU A 220 8.64 -12.78 -16.42
N PRO A 221 9.84 -12.62 -17.01
CA PRO A 221 11.06 -13.16 -16.40
C PRO A 221 11.28 -12.58 -15.00
N ALA A 222 11.91 -13.36 -14.10
CA ALA A 222 12.05 -12.99 -12.69
C ALA A 222 12.58 -11.55 -12.47
N GLY A 223 13.65 -11.16 -13.16
CA GLY A 223 14.19 -9.81 -13.02
C GLY A 223 13.25 -8.70 -13.50
N ALA A 224 12.39 -8.95 -14.49
CA ALA A 224 11.38 -7.99 -14.93
C ALA A 224 10.21 -7.93 -13.94
N ALA A 225 9.81 -9.07 -13.39
CA ALA A 225 8.79 -9.17 -12.36
C ALA A 225 9.19 -8.40 -11.09
N ILE A 226 10.41 -8.64 -10.57
CA ILE A 226 10.95 -7.96 -9.40
C ILE A 226 11.00 -6.44 -9.62
N ARG A 227 11.50 -5.97 -10.77
CA ARG A 227 11.53 -4.54 -11.07
C ARG A 227 10.13 -3.91 -11.11
N ALA A 228 9.17 -4.58 -11.72
CA ALA A 228 7.79 -4.10 -11.80
C ALA A 228 7.14 -4.03 -10.41
N LEU A 229 7.33 -5.05 -9.59
CA LEU A 229 6.84 -5.10 -8.21
C LEU A 229 7.48 -4.00 -7.36
N LEU A 230 8.80 -3.87 -7.41
CA LEU A 230 9.53 -2.86 -6.64
C LEU A 230 9.09 -1.44 -7.02
N SER A 231 8.90 -1.16 -8.32
CA SER A 231 8.43 0.16 -8.77
C SER A 231 6.98 0.47 -8.40
N ALA A 232 6.18 -0.54 -8.06
CA ALA A 232 4.80 -0.39 -7.63
C ALA A 232 4.63 -0.48 -6.09
N THR A 233 5.67 -0.90 -5.37
CA THR A 233 5.67 -1.01 -3.91
C THR A 233 5.86 0.37 -3.28
N GLU A 234 5.08 0.64 -2.24
CA GLU A 234 5.20 1.88 -1.46
C GLU A 234 6.33 1.74 -0.43
N PHE A 235 7.36 2.58 -0.57
CA PHE A 235 8.48 2.71 0.38
C PHE A 235 9.19 4.04 0.16
N TYR A 236 10.04 4.45 1.10
CA TYR A 236 10.85 5.65 0.95
C TYR A 236 12.20 5.33 0.27
N PRO A 237 12.44 5.77 -0.98
CA PRO A 237 13.63 5.38 -1.74
C PRO A 237 14.94 5.93 -1.16
N TRP A 238 14.88 6.93 -0.28
CA TRP A 238 16.05 7.48 0.44
C TRP A 238 16.41 6.69 1.69
N ALA A 239 15.57 5.73 2.12
CA ALA A 239 15.80 4.88 3.28
C ALA A 239 16.31 3.52 2.82
N GLN A 240 17.64 3.29 2.85
CA GLN A 240 18.27 2.05 2.36
C GLN A 240 17.62 0.80 2.93
N ARG A 241 17.35 0.78 4.24
CA ARG A 241 16.68 -0.35 4.89
C ARG A 241 15.30 -0.66 4.29
N GLU A 242 14.53 0.36 3.94
CA GLU A 242 13.21 0.15 3.32
C GLU A 242 13.33 -0.39 1.91
N PHE A 243 14.30 0.11 1.14
CA PHE A 243 14.61 -0.41 -0.17
C PHE A 243 14.97 -1.90 -0.10
N ASP A 244 15.84 -2.30 0.83
CA ASP A 244 16.27 -3.70 1.00
C ASP A 244 15.09 -4.60 1.37
N LEU A 245 14.21 -4.15 2.28
CA LEU A 245 13.00 -4.87 2.65
C LEU A 245 11.99 -4.98 1.49
N ALA A 246 11.80 -3.89 0.73
CA ALA A 246 10.92 -3.89 -0.43
C ALA A 246 11.44 -4.81 -1.53
N LEU A 247 12.75 -4.81 -1.77
CA LEU A 247 13.40 -5.71 -2.74
C LEU A 247 13.27 -7.17 -2.32
N HIS A 248 13.49 -7.47 -1.03
CA HIS A 248 13.29 -8.81 -0.48
C HIS A 248 11.84 -9.27 -0.70
N THR A 249 10.86 -8.46 -0.28
CA THR A 249 9.43 -8.80 -0.43
C THR A 249 9.03 -8.97 -1.89
N ALA A 250 9.51 -8.10 -2.80
CA ALA A 250 9.25 -8.23 -4.24
C ALA A 250 9.85 -9.52 -4.82
N THR A 251 11.02 -9.93 -4.34
CA THR A 251 11.68 -11.18 -4.75
C THR A 251 10.87 -12.40 -4.30
N GLU A 252 10.42 -12.41 -3.05
CA GLU A 252 9.57 -13.47 -2.51
C GLU A 252 8.24 -13.58 -3.25
N ILE A 253 7.57 -12.46 -3.54
CA ILE A 253 6.34 -12.46 -4.34
C ILE A 253 6.61 -13.05 -5.73
N ALA A 254 7.65 -12.59 -6.43
CA ALA A 254 7.96 -13.05 -7.79
C ALA A 254 8.34 -14.54 -7.86
N ALA A 255 8.87 -15.11 -6.76
CA ALA A 255 9.19 -16.53 -6.66
C ALA A 255 7.94 -17.42 -6.53
N HIS A 256 6.87 -16.92 -5.89
CA HIS A 256 5.70 -17.73 -5.53
C HIS A 256 4.44 -17.39 -6.32
N ILE A 257 4.32 -16.17 -6.85
CA ILE A 257 3.12 -15.67 -7.53
C ILE A 257 3.43 -15.38 -9.00
N PRO A 258 2.57 -15.84 -9.93
CA PRO A 258 2.69 -15.48 -11.33
C PRO A 258 2.63 -13.94 -11.52
N VAL A 259 3.70 -13.35 -12.04
CA VAL A 259 3.72 -11.95 -12.47
C VAL A 259 3.64 -11.94 -13.99
N LEU A 260 2.56 -11.42 -14.52
CA LEU A 260 2.23 -11.44 -15.94
C LEU A 260 2.39 -10.04 -16.54
N GLY A 261 2.85 -9.95 -17.75
CA GLY A 261 2.75 -8.74 -18.56
C GLY A 261 1.52 -8.85 -19.47
N LEU A 262 0.65 -7.85 -19.44
CA LEU A 262 -0.48 -7.71 -20.36
C LEU A 262 -0.29 -6.46 -21.19
N VAL A 263 0.07 -6.62 -22.46
CA VAL A 263 -0.07 -5.56 -23.47
C VAL A 263 -1.52 -5.58 -23.92
N CYS A 264 -2.21 -4.45 -23.88
CA CYS A 264 -3.65 -4.48 -24.18
C CYS A 264 -4.23 -3.17 -24.69
N ARG A 265 -5.36 -3.32 -25.38
CA ARG A 265 -6.38 -2.29 -25.60
C ARG A 265 -7.38 -2.28 -24.45
N PRO A 266 -8.15 -1.22 -24.25
CA PRO A 266 -9.20 -1.15 -23.24
C PRO A 266 -10.51 -1.79 -23.76
N ASP A 267 -10.51 -3.08 -24.05
CA ASP A 267 -11.64 -3.81 -24.64
C ASP A 267 -11.90 -5.17 -23.96
N ALA A 268 -13.04 -5.82 -24.34
CA ALA A 268 -13.43 -7.11 -23.79
C ALA A 268 -12.47 -8.25 -24.15
N GLU A 269 -11.76 -8.15 -25.28
CA GLU A 269 -10.79 -9.14 -25.71
C GLU A 269 -9.61 -9.22 -24.75
N ALA A 270 -9.16 -8.09 -24.16
CA ALA A 270 -8.12 -8.06 -23.13
C ALA A 270 -8.49 -8.94 -21.92
N VAL A 271 -9.78 -8.91 -21.52
CA VAL A 271 -10.27 -9.78 -20.43
C VAL A 271 -10.27 -11.24 -20.87
N ALA A 272 -10.75 -11.53 -22.07
CA ALA A 272 -10.85 -12.91 -22.59
C ALA A 272 -9.46 -13.57 -22.68
N VAL A 273 -8.47 -12.87 -23.25
CA VAL A 273 -7.09 -13.36 -23.41
C VAL A 273 -6.44 -13.64 -22.06
N LEU A 274 -6.57 -12.72 -21.09
CA LEU A 274 -6.00 -12.91 -19.76
C LEU A 274 -6.72 -14.04 -19.00
N LYS A 275 -8.05 -14.11 -19.07
CA LYS A 275 -8.83 -15.18 -18.44
C LYS A 275 -8.44 -16.56 -18.97
N GLN A 276 -8.36 -16.72 -20.28
CA GLN A 276 -7.92 -17.96 -20.92
C GLN A 276 -6.50 -18.37 -20.48
N TYR A 277 -5.59 -17.40 -20.37
CA TYR A 277 -4.23 -17.66 -19.90
C TYR A 277 -4.21 -18.18 -18.46
N LEU A 278 -4.97 -17.56 -17.55
CA LEU A 278 -5.05 -17.98 -16.15
C LEU A 278 -5.69 -19.35 -15.98
N GLU A 279 -6.76 -19.64 -16.72
CA GLU A 279 -7.43 -20.96 -16.70
C GLU A 279 -6.54 -22.07 -17.29
N GLY A 280 -5.74 -21.74 -18.32
CA GLY A 280 -4.76 -22.67 -18.90
C GLY A 280 -3.59 -22.97 -17.95
N ALA A 281 -3.14 -22.00 -17.17
CA ALA A 281 -2.09 -22.17 -16.18
C ALA A 281 -2.53 -23.04 -15.00
N ASP A 282 -3.75 -22.88 -14.50
CA ASP A 282 -4.33 -23.69 -13.42
C ASP A 282 -4.42 -25.21 -13.79
N ASN A 283 -4.49 -25.54 -15.09
CA ASN A 283 -4.56 -26.92 -15.57
C ASN A 283 -3.18 -27.61 -15.77
N HIS A 284 -2.06 -26.86 -15.64
CA HIS A 284 -0.73 -27.36 -15.93
C HIS A 284 0.20 -27.39 -14.70
N ASP A 285 -0.24 -26.97 -13.51
CA ASP A 285 0.47 -27.19 -12.25
C ASP A 285 -0.05 -28.50 -11.60
N PRO A 286 0.69 -29.62 -11.69
CA PRO A 286 0.39 -30.77 -10.86
C PRO A 286 0.81 -30.46 -9.41
N VAL A 287 -0.09 -30.71 -8.49
CA VAL A 287 0.05 -30.70 -7.02
C VAL A 287 1.37 -31.30 -6.54
#